data_87d1c6d9a84ee6a539619eb8677cc5d4
#
_entry.id   87d1c6d9a84ee6a539619eb8677cc5d4
#
_cell.length_a   1.000
_cell.length_b   1.000
_cell.length_c   1.000
_cell.angle_alpha   90.00
_cell.angle_beta   90.00
_cell.angle_gamma   90.00
#
_symmetry.space_group_name_H-M   'P 1'
#
loop_
_entity.id
_entity.type
_entity.pdbx_description
1 polymer ?
#
loop_
_entity_poly.entity_id
_entity_poly.type
_entity_poly.pdbx_seq_one_letter_code
_entity_poly.pdbx_strand_id
1 'polypeptide(L)'
;MIDLYRALGLGAPALMDVALLVARIVVGGMFFLSGFYKLFAPSQAEKMQQTMVDAGVVAPRQTARFVSVCEFVFGGLLILGLFTSLSALVLIVICMVALATVAAKSVEGASLGYRLSSYFDLPETLLIVILFGLIAGGPGRWSLDVVLFLPRP
;
A
#
# COMPACT_ATOMS: atom_id res chain seq x y z
N MET A 1 -21.25 -22.77 18.54
CA MET A 1 -20.50 -21.60 18.03
C MET A 1 -19.67 -21.95 16.79
N ILE A 2 -18.85 -23.00 16.83
CA ILE A 2 -18.04 -23.47 15.69
C ILE A 2 -18.90 -23.86 14.47
N ASP A 3 -20.06 -24.50 14.70
CA ASP A 3 -20.98 -24.92 13.64
C ASP A 3 -21.68 -23.73 12.96
N LEU A 4 -21.97 -22.66 13.71
CA LEU A 4 -22.49 -21.42 13.16
C LEU A 4 -21.42 -20.74 12.27
N TYR A 5 -20.16 -20.75 12.71
CA TYR A 5 -19.03 -20.19 11.94
C TYR A 5 -18.84 -20.91 10.60
N ARG A 6 -18.96 -22.26 10.60
CA ARG A 6 -18.92 -23.09 9.39
C ARG A 6 -20.13 -22.88 8.50
N ALA A 7 -21.32 -22.80 9.09
CA ALA A 7 -22.57 -22.57 8.35
C ALA A 7 -22.61 -21.20 7.64
N LEU A 8 -21.99 -20.17 8.24
CA LEU A 8 -21.85 -18.84 7.65
C LEU A 8 -20.70 -18.74 6.63
N GLY A 9 -19.97 -19.83 6.37
CA GLY A 9 -18.80 -19.84 5.45
C GLY A 9 -17.63 -18.98 5.94
N LEU A 10 -17.66 -18.51 7.19
CA LEU A 10 -16.62 -17.69 7.77
C LEU A 10 -15.36 -18.57 8.00
N GLY A 11 -14.21 -18.09 7.50
CA GLY A 11 -12.97 -18.88 7.56
C GLY A 11 -12.81 -19.90 6.42
N ALA A 12 -13.73 -19.93 5.46
CA ALA A 12 -13.53 -20.75 4.25
C ALA A 12 -12.33 -20.24 3.44
N PRO A 13 -11.45 -21.10 2.95
CA PRO A 13 -10.28 -20.68 2.16
C PRO A 13 -10.68 -19.85 0.94
N ALA A 14 -11.84 -20.11 0.33
CA ALA A 14 -12.36 -19.33 -0.79
C ALA A 14 -12.67 -17.87 -0.40
N LEU A 15 -13.17 -17.62 0.80
CA LEU A 15 -13.44 -16.25 1.28
C LEU A 15 -12.13 -15.49 1.50
N MET A 16 -11.10 -16.15 2.01
CA MET A 16 -9.77 -15.56 2.17
C MET A 16 -9.16 -15.20 0.82
N ASP A 17 -9.26 -16.06 -0.19
CA ASP A 17 -8.78 -15.78 -1.54
C ASP A 17 -9.47 -14.54 -2.16
N VAL A 18 -10.79 -14.42 -1.96
CA VAL A 18 -11.56 -13.22 -2.40
C VAL A 18 -11.11 -11.97 -1.65
N ALA A 19 -10.92 -12.05 -0.34
CA ALA A 19 -10.46 -10.92 0.46
C ALA A 19 -9.07 -10.43 0.02
N LEU A 20 -8.14 -11.36 -0.23
CA LEU A 20 -6.80 -11.05 -0.75
C LEU A 20 -6.88 -10.42 -2.15
N LEU A 21 -7.74 -10.92 -3.03
CA LEU A 21 -7.95 -10.33 -4.36
C LEU A 21 -8.47 -8.91 -4.26
N VAL A 22 -9.52 -8.68 -3.46
CA VAL A 22 -10.11 -7.34 -3.26
C VAL A 22 -9.07 -6.38 -2.68
N ALA A 23 -8.33 -6.79 -1.65
CA ALA A 23 -7.30 -5.98 -1.04
C ALA A 23 -6.20 -5.58 -2.06
N ARG A 24 -5.75 -6.52 -2.92
CA ARG A 24 -4.78 -6.24 -3.99
C ARG A 24 -5.32 -5.25 -5.02
N ILE A 25 -6.57 -5.42 -5.47
CA ILE A 25 -7.17 -4.53 -6.48
C ILE A 25 -7.34 -3.13 -5.89
N VAL A 26 -7.86 -3.00 -4.68
CA VAL A 26 -8.13 -1.70 -4.05
C VAL A 26 -6.82 -0.98 -3.73
N VAL A 27 -5.92 -1.61 -2.99
CA VAL A 27 -4.66 -0.98 -2.57
C VAL A 27 -3.73 -0.78 -3.76
N GLY A 28 -3.59 -1.79 -4.62
CA GLY A 28 -2.80 -1.68 -5.84
C GLY A 28 -3.33 -0.62 -6.79
N GLY A 29 -4.66 -0.54 -6.97
CA GLY A 29 -5.32 0.48 -7.77
C GLY A 29 -5.09 1.89 -7.24
N MET A 30 -5.13 2.06 -5.93
CA MET A 30 -4.87 3.35 -5.30
C MET A 30 -3.42 3.82 -5.57
N PHE A 31 -2.42 2.96 -5.36
CA PHE A 31 -1.02 3.30 -5.65
C PHE A 31 -0.75 3.49 -7.14
N PHE A 32 -1.31 2.63 -7.99
CA PHE A 32 -1.18 2.73 -9.44
C PHE A 32 -1.69 4.07 -9.96
N LEU A 33 -2.91 4.46 -9.59
CA LEU A 33 -3.50 5.74 -9.99
C LEU A 33 -2.74 6.93 -9.37
N SER A 34 -2.35 6.84 -8.09
CA SER A 34 -1.54 7.86 -7.43
C SER A 34 -0.24 8.10 -8.18
N GLY A 35 0.51 7.04 -8.47
CA GLY A 35 1.76 7.12 -9.23
C GLY A 35 1.54 7.63 -10.66
N PHE A 36 0.48 7.16 -11.33
CA PHE A 36 0.12 7.61 -12.68
C PHE A 36 -0.10 9.13 -12.73
N TYR A 37 -0.95 9.66 -11.86
CA TYR A 37 -1.23 11.11 -11.85
C TYR A 37 -0.02 11.93 -11.44
N LYS A 38 0.81 11.46 -10.51
CA LYS A 38 2.07 12.14 -10.14
C LYS A 38 3.10 12.16 -11.27
N LEU A 39 3.07 11.18 -12.18
CA LEU A 39 4.00 11.12 -13.33
C LEU A 39 3.51 11.92 -14.53
N PHE A 40 2.21 11.88 -14.81
CA PHE A 40 1.65 12.39 -16.08
C PHE A 40 0.82 13.66 -15.94
N ALA A 41 0.38 14.05 -14.73
CA ALA A 41 -0.32 15.31 -14.49
C ALA A 41 0.61 16.36 -13.85
N PRO A 42 0.97 17.44 -14.55
CA PRO A 42 1.95 18.45 -14.07
C PRO A 42 1.61 19.00 -12.69
N SER A 43 0.33 19.29 -12.43
CA SER A 43 -0.12 19.83 -11.14
C SER A 43 0.12 18.89 -9.96
N GLN A 44 0.01 17.57 -10.17
CA GLN A 44 0.27 16.59 -9.14
C GLN A 44 1.77 16.32 -8.95
N ALA A 45 2.53 16.38 -10.05
CA ALA A 45 3.99 16.29 -10.02
C ALA A 45 4.60 17.46 -9.22
N GLU A 46 4.11 18.68 -9.42
CA GLU A 46 4.54 19.88 -8.68
C GLU A 46 4.20 19.77 -7.19
N LYS A 47 2.98 19.35 -6.85
CA LYS A 47 2.57 19.12 -5.46
C LYS A 47 3.47 18.10 -4.76
N MET A 48 3.75 16.96 -5.41
CA MET A 48 4.63 15.95 -4.87
C MET A 48 6.05 16.46 -4.67
N GLN A 49 6.57 17.23 -5.63
CA GLN A 49 7.88 17.89 -5.51
C GLN A 49 7.91 18.86 -4.34
N GLN A 50 6.88 19.72 -4.18
CA GLN A 50 6.79 20.65 -3.06
C GLN A 50 6.77 19.92 -1.72
N THR A 51 5.98 18.84 -1.60
CA THR A 51 5.96 17.99 -0.40
C THR A 51 7.36 17.48 -0.03
N MET A 52 8.18 17.07 -1.03
CA MET A 52 9.55 16.62 -0.79
C MET A 52 10.48 17.77 -0.38
N VAL A 53 10.28 18.98 -0.92
CA VAL A 53 11.00 20.20 -0.48
C VAL A 53 10.68 20.52 0.97
N ASP A 54 9.39 20.53 1.32
CA ASP A 54 8.91 20.84 2.68
C ASP A 54 9.39 19.77 3.69
N ALA A 55 9.52 18.52 3.25
CA ALA A 55 10.08 17.43 4.05
C ALA A 55 11.62 17.52 4.22
N GLY A 56 12.31 18.41 3.50
CA GLY A 56 13.77 18.57 3.55
C GLY A 56 14.53 17.41 2.87
N VAL A 57 13.91 16.74 1.91
CA VAL A 57 14.50 15.60 1.20
C VAL A 57 15.57 16.09 0.22
N VAL A 58 16.71 15.39 0.17
CA VAL A 58 17.78 15.68 -0.80
C VAL A 58 17.30 15.34 -2.22
N ALA A 59 17.56 16.25 -3.17
CA ALA A 59 17.14 16.11 -4.57
C ALA A 59 15.62 15.88 -4.75
N PRO A 60 14.75 16.78 -4.27
CA PRO A 60 13.30 16.57 -4.13
C PRO A 60 12.62 16.18 -5.44
N ARG A 61 13.01 16.73 -6.57
CA ARG A 61 12.46 16.42 -7.90
C ARG A 61 12.75 14.98 -8.32
N GLN A 62 13.99 14.52 -8.10
CA GLN A 62 14.39 13.16 -8.48
C GLN A 62 13.72 12.13 -7.57
N THR A 63 13.72 12.39 -6.26
CA THR A 63 13.08 11.54 -5.26
C THR A 63 11.57 11.45 -5.49
N ALA A 64 10.89 12.57 -5.74
CA ALA A 64 9.47 12.59 -6.06
C ALA A 64 9.16 11.72 -7.29
N ARG A 65 9.96 11.85 -8.35
CA ARG A 65 9.78 11.05 -9.57
C ARG A 65 10.03 9.57 -9.34
N PHE A 66 11.10 9.23 -8.61
CA PHE A 66 11.42 7.84 -8.26
C PHE A 66 10.31 7.18 -7.45
N VAL A 67 9.82 7.83 -6.40
CA VAL A 67 8.70 7.34 -5.58
C VAL A 67 7.45 7.15 -6.43
N SER A 68 7.12 8.11 -7.31
CA SER A 68 5.96 8.01 -8.19
C SER A 68 6.06 6.84 -9.19
N VAL A 69 7.26 6.55 -9.71
CA VAL A 69 7.51 5.38 -10.56
C VAL A 69 7.32 4.09 -9.75
N CYS A 70 7.85 4.03 -8.52
CA CYS A 70 7.65 2.88 -7.65
C CYS A 70 6.17 2.65 -7.33
N GLU A 71 5.41 3.68 -6.96
CA GLU A 71 3.97 3.58 -6.73
C GLU A 71 3.23 3.03 -7.96
N PHE A 72 3.54 3.56 -9.15
CA PHE A 72 2.92 3.14 -10.40
C PHE A 72 3.23 1.68 -10.74
N VAL A 73 4.51 1.30 -10.72
CA VAL A 73 4.95 -0.05 -11.11
C VAL A 73 4.49 -1.09 -10.09
N PHE A 74 4.80 -0.90 -8.82
CA PHE A 74 4.46 -1.88 -7.78
C PHE A 74 2.96 -1.91 -7.45
N GLY A 75 2.24 -0.81 -7.63
CA GLY A 75 0.78 -0.80 -7.60
C GLY A 75 0.19 -1.66 -8.72
N GLY A 76 0.69 -1.53 -9.95
CA GLY A 76 0.28 -2.35 -11.09
C GLY A 76 0.61 -3.85 -10.90
N LEU A 77 1.80 -4.16 -10.42
CA LEU A 77 2.21 -5.54 -10.10
C LEU A 77 1.32 -6.16 -9.02
N LEU A 78 0.95 -5.37 -8.01
CA LEU A 78 0.07 -5.82 -6.92
C LEU A 78 -1.35 -6.15 -7.44
N ILE A 79 -1.91 -5.34 -8.35
CA ILE A 79 -3.20 -5.62 -9.00
C ILE A 79 -3.15 -6.98 -9.72
N LEU A 80 -2.11 -7.21 -10.51
CA LEU A 80 -1.91 -8.44 -11.26
C LEU A 80 -1.62 -9.65 -10.34
N GLY A 81 -1.21 -9.40 -9.09
CA GLY A 81 -0.73 -10.44 -8.19
C GLY A 81 0.57 -11.05 -8.66
N LEU A 82 1.46 -10.21 -9.20
CA LEU A 82 2.80 -10.59 -9.63
C LEU A 82 3.84 -10.01 -8.68
N PHE A 83 4.74 -10.86 -8.16
CA PHE A 83 5.67 -10.51 -7.09
C PHE A 83 4.94 -9.82 -5.90
N THR A 84 3.80 -10.39 -5.49
CA THR A 84 2.88 -9.79 -4.51
C THR A 84 3.59 -9.35 -3.24
N SER A 85 4.39 -10.24 -2.63
CA SER A 85 5.09 -9.92 -1.37
C SER A 85 6.16 -8.84 -1.55
N LEU A 86 6.90 -8.85 -2.66
CA LEU A 86 7.89 -7.81 -2.97
C LEU A 86 7.21 -6.46 -3.22
N SER A 87 6.14 -6.45 -4.01
CA SER A 87 5.37 -5.24 -4.29
C SER A 87 4.79 -4.63 -3.01
N ALA A 88 4.20 -5.46 -2.16
CA ALA A 88 3.67 -5.02 -0.87
C ALA A 88 4.79 -4.46 0.04
N LEU A 89 5.95 -5.11 0.09
CA LEU A 89 7.09 -4.64 0.90
C LEU A 89 7.59 -3.25 0.44
N VAL A 90 7.75 -3.05 -0.86
CA VAL A 90 8.18 -1.75 -1.41
C VAL A 90 7.16 -0.66 -1.09
N LEU A 91 5.86 -0.95 -1.24
CA LEU A 91 4.79 0.00 -0.91
C LEU A 91 4.71 0.30 0.60
N ILE A 92 4.97 -0.68 1.47
CA ILE A 92 5.11 -0.45 2.92
C ILE A 92 6.24 0.53 3.21
N VAL A 93 7.42 0.34 2.59
CA VAL A 93 8.55 1.25 2.77
C VAL A 93 8.19 2.68 2.36
N ILE A 94 7.50 2.86 1.23
CA ILE A 94 7.01 4.17 0.78
C ILE A 94 6.06 4.79 1.82
N CYS A 95 5.09 4.03 2.34
CA CYS A 95 4.19 4.49 3.39
C CYS A 95 4.93 4.86 4.68
N MET A 96 5.90 4.05 5.11
CA MET A 96 6.69 4.35 6.31
C MET A 96 7.52 5.63 6.16
N VAL A 97 8.13 5.85 5.00
CA VAL A 97 8.86 7.09 4.72
C VAL A 97 7.89 8.27 4.70
N ALA A 98 6.72 8.15 4.10
CA ALA A 98 5.69 9.20 4.09
C ALA A 98 5.23 9.55 5.52
N LEU A 99 4.97 8.55 6.36
CA LEU A 99 4.64 8.75 7.77
C LEU A 99 5.77 9.48 8.53
N ALA A 100 7.02 9.07 8.33
CA ALA A 100 8.15 9.64 9.04
C ALA A 100 8.48 11.08 8.61
N THR A 101 8.25 11.43 7.34
CA THR A 101 8.68 12.72 6.77
C THR A 101 7.56 13.75 6.70
N VAL A 102 6.37 13.35 6.30
CA VAL A 102 5.23 14.25 6.08
C VAL A 102 4.33 14.32 7.32
N ALA A 103 3.94 13.16 7.85
CA ALA A 103 3.01 13.09 8.96
C ALA A 103 3.63 13.59 10.28
N ALA A 104 4.92 13.34 10.50
CA ALA A 104 5.60 13.79 11.72
C ALA A 104 5.56 15.33 11.87
N LYS A 105 5.62 16.08 10.78
CA LYS A 105 5.57 17.55 10.78
C LYS A 105 4.17 18.11 11.02
N SER A 106 3.12 17.41 10.62
CA SER A 106 1.73 17.87 10.80
C SER A 106 1.23 17.76 12.24
N VAL A 107 1.96 17.04 13.11
CA VAL A 107 1.54 16.71 14.50
C VAL A 107 2.45 17.38 15.55
N GLU A 108 3.29 18.34 15.18
CA GLU A 108 4.17 19.07 16.12
C GLU A 108 3.36 19.89 17.14
N GLY A 109 3.77 19.82 18.41
CA GLY A 109 3.19 20.65 19.50
C GLY A 109 1.98 20.07 20.24
N ALA A 110 1.48 18.88 19.85
CA ALA A 110 0.33 18.23 20.48
C ALA A 110 0.72 17.29 21.64
N SER A 111 -0.24 17.02 22.54
CA SER A 111 -0.08 16.01 23.60
C SER A 111 0.16 14.62 23.00
N LEU A 112 0.83 13.72 23.76
CA LEU A 112 1.19 12.39 23.27
C LEU A 112 -0.05 11.59 22.77
N GLY A 113 -1.19 11.69 23.48
CA GLY A 113 -2.43 11.03 23.09
C GLY A 113 -3.01 11.56 21.78
N TYR A 114 -2.98 12.86 21.57
CA TYR A 114 -3.43 13.49 20.31
C TYR A 114 -2.53 13.08 19.14
N ARG A 115 -1.20 13.07 19.34
CA ARG A 115 -0.25 12.61 18.31
C ARG A 115 -0.51 11.17 17.91
N LEU A 116 -0.74 10.28 18.89
CA LEU A 116 -1.01 8.88 18.60
C LEU A 116 -2.32 8.70 17.81
N SER A 117 -3.38 9.40 18.22
CA SER A 117 -4.66 9.41 17.49
C SER A 117 -4.47 9.88 16.06
N SER A 118 -3.75 11.00 15.86
CA SER A 118 -3.50 11.55 14.52
C SER A 118 -2.73 10.60 13.61
N TYR A 119 -1.79 9.80 14.14
CA TYR A 119 -1.11 8.77 13.33
C TYR A 119 -2.05 7.65 12.88
N PHE A 120 -3.02 7.26 13.71
CA PHE A 120 -4.02 6.26 13.33
C PHE A 120 -5.03 6.77 12.31
N ASP A 121 -5.28 8.09 12.28
CA ASP A 121 -6.18 8.72 11.31
C ASP A 121 -5.54 8.85 9.90
N LEU A 122 -4.22 8.62 9.78
CA LEU A 122 -3.53 8.71 8.50
C LEU A 122 -3.77 7.46 7.64
N PRO A 123 -4.10 7.63 6.36
CA PRO A 123 -4.35 6.51 5.45
C PRO A 123 -3.15 5.58 5.31
N GLU A 124 -1.93 6.08 5.42
CA GLU A 124 -0.69 5.31 5.34
C GLU A 124 -0.62 4.21 6.40
N THR A 125 -1.14 4.47 7.60
CA THR A 125 -1.17 3.48 8.69
C THR A 125 -2.06 2.29 8.33
N LEU A 126 -3.27 2.54 7.82
CA LEU A 126 -4.18 1.49 7.36
C LEU A 126 -3.60 0.72 6.17
N LEU A 127 -2.96 1.42 5.24
CA LEU A 127 -2.32 0.80 4.08
C LEU A 127 -1.20 -0.15 4.48
N ILE A 128 -0.35 0.23 5.45
CA ILE A 128 0.70 -0.65 5.98
C ILE A 128 0.09 -1.93 6.55
N VAL A 129 -0.99 -1.83 7.33
CA VAL A 129 -1.66 -3.00 7.91
C VAL A 129 -2.22 -3.93 6.83
N ILE A 130 -2.89 -3.37 5.80
CA ILE A 130 -3.44 -4.17 4.70
C ILE A 130 -2.32 -4.82 3.87
N LEU A 131 -1.27 -4.07 3.54
CA LEU A 131 -0.11 -4.59 2.79
C LEU A 131 0.62 -5.68 3.57
N PHE A 132 0.77 -5.53 4.90
CA PHE A 132 1.30 -6.58 5.76
C PHE A 132 0.41 -7.82 5.75
N GLY A 133 -0.92 -7.64 5.79
CA GLY A 133 -1.89 -8.72 5.63
C GLY A 133 -1.74 -9.46 4.30
N LEU A 134 -1.43 -8.75 3.20
CA LEU A 134 -1.16 -9.35 1.89
C LEU A 134 0.15 -10.16 1.88
N ILE A 135 1.19 -9.72 2.60
CA ILE A 135 2.43 -10.49 2.75
C ILE A 135 2.16 -11.77 3.56
N ALA A 136 1.45 -11.66 4.68
CA ALA A 136 1.16 -12.78 5.58
C ALA A 136 0.19 -13.80 4.96
N GLY A 137 -0.82 -13.33 4.23
CA GLY A 137 -1.81 -14.17 3.56
C GLY A 137 -1.33 -14.78 2.24
N GLY A 138 -0.22 -14.25 1.70
CA GLY A 138 0.33 -14.68 0.42
C GLY A 138 -0.43 -14.14 -0.79
N PRO A 139 -0.06 -14.58 -2.01
CA PRO A 139 -0.60 -14.04 -3.26
C PRO A 139 -2.07 -14.40 -3.51
N GLY A 140 -2.64 -15.42 -2.83
CA GLY A 140 -3.98 -15.93 -3.07
C GLY A 140 -4.10 -16.71 -4.39
N ARG A 141 -5.12 -17.56 -4.52
CA ARG A 141 -5.28 -18.44 -5.70
C ARG A 141 -5.46 -17.72 -7.02
N TRP A 142 -5.94 -16.49 -7.00
CA TRP A 142 -6.24 -15.66 -8.19
C TRP A 142 -5.13 -14.66 -8.46
N SER A 143 -3.87 -15.08 -8.33
CA SER A 143 -2.69 -14.29 -8.59
C SER A 143 -1.87 -14.88 -9.72
N LEU A 144 -1.14 -14.04 -10.45
CA LEU A 144 -0.17 -14.51 -11.45
C LEU A 144 1.00 -15.24 -10.79
N ASP A 145 1.35 -14.93 -9.55
CA ASP A 145 2.39 -15.65 -8.80
C ASP A 145 2.06 -17.15 -8.70
N VAL A 146 0.80 -17.49 -8.43
CA VAL A 146 0.37 -18.91 -8.35
C VAL A 146 0.39 -19.56 -9.72
N VAL A 147 0.01 -18.84 -10.77
CA VAL A 147 -0.03 -19.38 -12.14
C VAL A 147 1.37 -19.64 -12.68
N LEU A 148 2.33 -18.76 -12.36
CA LEU A 148 3.67 -18.79 -12.94
C LEU A 148 4.69 -19.58 -12.11
N PHE A 149 4.58 -19.53 -10.78
CA PHE A 149 5.64 -20.01 -9.89
C PHE A 149 5.20 -21.18 -8.99
N LEU A 150 3.90 -21.39 -8.79
CA LEU A 150 3.38 -22.51 -8.01
C LEU A 150 2.68 -23.49 -8.96
N PRO A 151 3.37 -24.55 -9.41
CA PRO A 151 2.73 -25.59 -10.22
C PRO A 151 1.55 -26.18 -9.44
N ARG A 152 0.39 -26.23 -10.06
CA ARG A 152 -0.77 -26.92 -9.49
C ARG A 152 -0.43 -28.40 -9.34
N PRO A 153 -0.73 -28.99 -8.18
CA PRO A 153 -0.62 -30.44 -8.00
C PRO A 153 -1.56 -31.18 -8.94
#